data_f2670693a51a4e6dd30bf82a181e6dc2
#
_entry.id   f2670693a51a4e6dd30bf82a181e6dc2
#
_cell.length_a   1.000
_cell.length_b   1.000
_cell.length_c   1.000
_cell.angle_alpha   90.00
_cell.angle_beta   90.00
_cell.angle_gamma   90.00
#
_symmetry.space_group_name_H-M   'P 1'
#
loop_
_entity.id
_entity.type
_entity.pdbx_description
1 polymer ?
#
loop_
_entity_poly.entity_id
_entity_poly.type
_entity_poly.pdbx_seq_one_letter_code
_entity_poly.pdbx_strand_id
1 'polypeptide(L)'
;MPPITNDWAKALAPEYKKDYYKQLFDFVGKEYATQEIFPPGDDIFNAFHLTALKDVKCVIIGQDPYHNIGQAHGLCFSVKPDVDIPPSLVNIYKELHDDLGCYIPDNGYLVKWAKQGVLMLNAVLTVRAHQAASHQGKGWEQFTDAAIRIVNEQDRPIVFLLWGGFAQKKAAMLNNPKHLILKAPHPSPLSVYRGFYGCKHFSKTNEFLIANGAEPIDWQIENISKGI
;
A
#
# COMPACT_ATOMS: atom_id res chain seq x y z
N MET A 1 -1.42 -17.64 -7.61
CA MET A 1 -2.09 -16.55 -6.86
C MET A 1 -3.15 -17.16 -5.96
N PRO A 2 -3.00 -17.19 -4.64
CA PRO A 2 -4.05 -17.58 -3.72
C PRO A 2 -5.25 -16.63 -3.88
N PRO A 3 -6.49 -17.14 -3.88
CA PRO A 3 -7.66 -16.29 -3.98
C PRO A 3 -7.82 -15.43 -2.72
N ILE A 4 -8.40 -14.25 -2.86
CA ILE A 4 -8.82 -13.44 -1.73
C ILE A 4 -10.02 -14.14 -1.07
N THR A 5 -9.96 -14.43 0.24
CA THR A 5 -10.94 -15.27 0.94
C THR A 5 -11.73 -14.53 2.02
N ASN A 6 -11.29 -13.33 2.45
CA ASN A 6 -12.01 -12.51 3.42
C ASN A 6 -13.16 -11.70 2.75
N ASP A 7 -13.66 -10.67 3.41
CA ASP A 7 -14.77 -9.83 2.94
C ASP A 7 -14.50 -9.09 1.63
N TRP A 8 -13.23 -8.89 1.25
CA TRP A 8 -12.86 -8.42 -0.08
C TRP A 8 -13.33 -9.34 -1.22
N ALA A 9 -13.38 -10.65 -0.99
CA ALA A 9 -13.82 -11.61 -2.01
C ALA A 9 -15.24 -11.29 -2.51
N LYS A 10 -16.16 -10.95 -1.60
CA LYS A 10 -17.51 -10.54 -1.93
C LYS A 10 -17.55 -9.17 -2.59
N ALA A 11 -16.80 -8.21 -2.04
CA ALA A 11 -16.79 -6.83 -2.53
C ALA A 11 -16.22 -6.71 -3.95
N LEU A 12 -15.18 -7.48 -4.27
CA LEU A 12 -14.50 -7.49 -5.57
C LEU A 12 -15.11 -8.50 -6.57
N ALA A 13 -16.09 -9.32 -6.17
CA ALA A 13 -16.69 -10.34 -7.03
C ALA A 13 -17.18 -9.81 -8.39
N PRO A 14 -17.77 -8.58 -8.50
CA PRO A 14 -18.14 -8.02 -9.79
C PRO A 14 -16.96 -7.81 -10.75
N GLU A 15 -15.76 -7.49 -10.21
CA GLU A 15 -14.56 -7.21 -11.02
C GLU A 15 -14.06 -8.47 -11.72
N TYR A 16 -14.14 -9.64 -11.06
CA TYR A 16 -13.68 -10.93 -11.63
C TYR A 16 -14.45 -11.37 -12.87
N LYS A 17 -15.65 -10.83 -13.09
CA LYS A 17 -16.51 -11.14 -14.25
C LYS A 17 -16.24 -10.23 -15.45
N LYS A 18 -15.52 -9.14 -15.27
CA LYS A 18 -15.24 -8.15 -16.33
C LYS A 18 -14.16 -8.63 -17.29
N ASP A 19 -14.27 -8.24 -18.54
CA ASP A 19 -13.34 -8.68 -19.60
C ASP A 19 -11.89 -8.21 -19.33
N TYR A 20 -11.72 -6.99 -18.79
CA TYR A 20 -10.38 -6.51 -18.45
C TYR A 20 -9.69 -7.42 -17.42
N TYR A 21 -10.44 -7.96 -16.45
CA TYR A 21 -9.88 -8.84 -15.42
C TYR A 21 -9.44 -10.18 -15.99
N LYS A 22 -10.22 -10.75 -16.91
CA LYS A 22 -9.84 -11.98 -17.63
C LYS A 22 -8.57 -11.77 -18.45
N GLN A 23 -8.50 -10.65 -19.19
CA GLN A 23 -7.30 -10.28 -19.97
C GLN A 23 -6.08 -10.05 -19.07
N LEU A 24 -6.27 -9.37 -17.93
CA LEU A 24 -5.23 -9.16 -16.92
C LEU A 24 -4.74 -10.51 -16.36
N PHE A 25 -5.66 -11.40 -16.00
CA PHE A 25 -5.33 -12.71 -15.44
C PHE A 25 -4.51 -13.55 -16.43
N ASP A 26 -4.93 -13.59 -17.71
CA ASP A 26 -4.22 -14.27 -18.78
C ASP A 26 -2.82 -13.66 -19.03
N PHE A 27 -2.73 -12.33 -19.03
CA PHE A 27 -1.47 -11.61 -19.15
C PHE A 27 -0.51 -11.98 -18.01
N VAL A 28 -0.97 -11.84 -16.76
CA VAL A 28 -0.16 -12.14 -15.57
C VAL A 28 0.29 -13.60 -15.57
N GLY A 29 -0.58 -14.54 -15.92
CA GLY A 29 -0.23 -15.95 -16.02
C GLY A 29 0.88 -16.22 -17.03
N LYS A 30 0.85 -15.59 -18.20
CA LYS A 30 1.92 -15.68 -19.21
C LYS A 30 3.23 -15.06 -18.72
N GLU A 31 3.16 -13.91 -18.04
CA GLU A 31 4.33 -13.24 -17.49
C GLU A 31 5.06 -14.13 -16.47
N TYR A 32 4.33 -14.72 -15.50
CA TYR A 32 4.93 -15.64 -14.53
C TYR A 32 5.48 -16.93 -15.16
N ALA A 33 4.93 -17.37 -16.28
CA ALA A 33 5.42 -18.54 -16.98
C ALA A 33 6.70 -18.30 -17.80
N THR A 34 6.99 -17.05 -18.18
CA THR A 34 8.05 -16.73 -19.16
C THR A 34 9.07 -15.70 -18.68
N GLN A 35 8.79 -14.99 -17.59
CA GLN A 35 9.60 -13.90 -17.06
C GLN A 35 9.79 -14.05 -15.55
N GLU A 36 10.82 -13.39 -15.01
CA GLU A 36 10.93 -13.19 -13.56
C GLU A 36 10.06 -12.01 -13.12
N ILE A 37 9.05 -12.30 -12.30
CA ILE A 37 8.02 -11.35 -11.89
C ILE A 37 8.00 -11.18 -10.36
N PHE A 38 7.81 -9.95 -9.90
CA PHE A 38 7.64 -9.61 -8.50
C PHE A 38 6.29 -8.95 -8.21
N PRO A 39 5.76 -9.17 -6.99
CA PRO A 39 6.19 -10.11 -5.96
C PRO A 39 5.99 -11.56 -6.42
N PRO A 40 6.43 -12.58 -5.63
CA PRO A 40 6.03 -13.97 -5.86
C PRO A 40 4.51 -14.10 -5.97
N GLY A 41 4.03 -15.05 -6.79
CA GLY A 41 2.61 -15.19 -7.10
C GLY A 41 1.69 -15.30 -5.89
N ASP A 42 2.19 -15.88 -4.80
CA ASP A 42 1.43 -16.04 -3.56
C ASP A 42 1.29 -14.73 -2.76
N ASP A 43 2.15 -13.76 -3.03
CA ASP A 43 2.20 -12.48 -2.32
C ASP A 43 1.40 -11.35 -3.01
N ILE A 44 0.92 -11.55 -4.25
CA ILE A 44 0.30 -10.49 -5.06
C ILE A 44 -0.83 -9.76 -4.31
N PHE A 45 -1.67 -10.50 -3.59
CA PHE A 45 -2.83 -9.99 -2.89
C PHE A 45 -2.62 -9.80 -1.38
N ASN A 46 -1.39 -9.75 -0.90
CA ASN A 46 -1.10 -9.62 0.53
C ASN A 46 -1.72 -8.36 1.16
N ALA A 47 -1.83 -7.24 0.44
CA ALA A 47 -2.53 -6.06 0.95
C ALA A 47 -3.99 -6.37 1.34
N PHE A 48 -4.69 -7.18 0.55
CA PHE A 48 -6.06 -7.61 0.82
C PHE A 48 -6.13 -8.73 1.87
N HIS A 49 -5.19 -9.68 1.83
CA HIS A 49 -5.16 -10.78 2.80
C HIS A 49 -4.89 -10.31 4.22
N LEU A 50 -3.99 -9.35 4.39
CA LEU A 50 -3.55 -8.84 5.69
C LEU A 50 -4.47 -7.76 6.27
N THR A 51 -5.23 -7.07 5.42
CA THR A 51 -6.15 -6.00 5.82
C THR A 51 -7.53 -6.26 5.25
N ALA A 52 -8.42 -6.87 6.03
CA ALA A 52 -9.80 -7.09 5.62
C ALA A 52 -10.51 -5.75 5.40
N LEU A 53 -11.48 -5.69 4.47
CA LEU A 53 -12.19 -4.45 4.14
C LEU A 53 -12.83 -3.80 5.38
N LYS A 54 -13.45 -4.58 6.24
CA LYS A 54 -14.09 -4.11 7.49
C LYS A 54 -13.10 -3.47 8.47
N ASP A 55 -11.81 -3.83 8.39
CA ASP A 55 -10.77 -3.41 9.32
C ASP A 55 -9.95 -2.21 8.77
N VAL A 56 -10.18 -1.79 7.52
CA VAL A 56 -9.46 -0.67 6.91
C VAL A 56 -9.71 0.63 7.68
N LYS A 57 -8.66 1.21 8.25
CA LYS A 57 -8.63 2.51 8.94
C LYS A 57 -7.87 3.57 8.15
N CYS A 58 -6.85 3.14 7.43
CA CYS A 58 -5.97 4.00 6.66
C CYS A 58 -5.62 3.34 5.33
N VAL A 59 -5.46 4.12 4.28
CA VAL A 59 -5.03 3.65 2.95
C VAL A 59 -3.77 4.40 2.55
N ILE A 60 -2.72 3.66 2.20
CA ILE A 60 -1.50 4.20 1.58
C ILE A 60 -1.44 3.66 0.16
N ILE A 61 -1.27 4.54 -0.83
CA ILE A 61 -1.25 4.16 -2.24
C ILE A 61 0.17 4.29 -2.79
N GLY A 62 0.74 3.17 -3.22
CA GLY A 62 1.98 3.11 -3.99
C GLY A 62 1.70 3.00 -5.49
N GLN A 63 2.74 3.03 -6.31
CA GLN A 63 2.63 2.95 -7.77
C GLN A 63 2.70 1.48 -8.23
N ASP A 64 3.88 0.87 -8.17
CA ASP A 64 4.15 -0.51 -8.54
C ASP A 64 5.11 -1.16 -7.52
N PRO A 65 5.24 -2.50 -7.52
CA PRO A 65 6.14 -3.18 -6.60
C PRO A 65 7.61 -2.83 -6.85
N TYR A 66 8.44 -2.99 -5.83
CA TYR A 66 9.89 -3.02 -6.02
C TYR A 66 10.25 -4.10 -7.04
N HIS A 67 11.16 -3.77 -7.96
CA HIS A 67 11.52 -4.62 -9.08
C HIS A 67 12.88 -5.34 -8.93
N ASN A 68 13.53 -5.22 -7.76
CA ASN A 68 14.73 -5.97 -7.44
C ASN A 68 14.38 -7.25 -6.67
N ILE A 69 15.25 -8.25 -6.82
CA ILE A 69 15.09 -9.58 -6.22
C ILE A 69 14.89 -9.47 -4.70
N GLY A 70 13.92 -10.22 -4.19
CA GLY A 70 13.68 -10.38 -2.76
C GLY A 70 12.97 -9.22 -2.05
N GLN A 71 12.74 -8.07 -2.70
CA GLN A 71 12.16 -6.88 -2.05
C GLN A 71 10.65 -6.98 -1.87
N ALA A 72 9.90 -7.08 -2.98
CA ALA A 72 8.45 -7.00 -2.97
C ALA A 72 7.79 -8.23 -2.35
N HIS A 73 6.74 -7.97 -1.54
CA HIS A 73 5.90 -9.01 -0.95
C HIS A 73 4.41 -8.62 -0.87
N GLY A 74 3.96 -7.75 -1.78
CA GLY A 74 2.54 -7.39 -1.94
C GLY A 74 2.02 -6.24 -1.10
N LEU A 75 2.88 -5.54 -0.36
CA LEU A 75 2.56 -4.30 0.36
C LEU A 75 3.39 -3.14 -0.20
N CYS A 76 2.77 -2.00 -0.50
CA CYS A 76 3.51 -0.84 -0.96
C CYS A 76 4.49 -0.32 0.11
N PHE A 77 5.66 0.16 -0.32
CA PHE A 77 6.79 0.63 0.50
C PHE A 77 7.47 -0.42 1.39
N SER A 78 6.85 -1.57 1.63
CA SER A 78 7.38 -2.62 2.49
C SER A 78 8.33 -3.55 1.74
N VAL A 79 9.35 -4.02 2.45
CA VAL A 79 10.28 -5.07 1.98
C VAL A 79 10.35 -6.21 2.97
N LYS A 80 10.88 -7.35 2.53
CA LYS A 80 11.10 -8.51 3.40
C LYS A 80 12.15 -8.19 4.50
N PRO A 81 12.15 -8.94 5.63
CA PRO A 81 13.00 -8.64 6.79
C PRO A 81 14.50 -8.53 6.49
N ASP A 82 15.00 -9.38 5.58
CA ASP A 82 16.44 -9.49 5.28
C ASP A 82 16.90 -8.56 4.16
N VAL A 83 16.06 -7.60 3.76
CA VAL A 83 16.34 -6.67 2.68
C VAL A 83 16.69 -5.30 3.26
N ASP A 84 17.66 -4.63 2.65
CA ASP A 84 18.00 -3.24 3.00
C ASP A 84 16.78 -2.33 2.85
N ILE A 85 16.63 -1.40 3.79
CA ILE A 85 15.52 -0.46 3.80
C ILE A 85 15.63 0.48 2.59
N PRO A 86 14.62 0.48 1.68
CA PRO A 86 14.67 1.34 0.50
C PRO A 86 14.67 2.83 0.84
N PRO A 87 15.26 3.69 0.00
CA PRO A 87 15.42 5.13 0.30
C PRO A 87 14.12 5.86 0.64
N SER A 88 13.01 5.53 -0.05
CA SER A 88 11.71 6.12 0.27
C SER A 88 11.22 5.73 1.67
N LEU A 89 11.46 4.49 2.09
CA LEU A 89 11.07 4.01 3.41
C LEU A 89 11.98 4.59 4.51
N VAL A 90 13.27 4.78 4.24
CA VAL A 90 14.16 5.55 5.16
C VAL A 90 13.58 6.93 5.44
N ASN A 91 13.08 7.61 4.40
CA ASN A 91 12.48 8.94 4.55
C ASN A 91 11.13 8.89 5.29
N ILE A 92 10.32 7.84 5.07
CA ILE A 92 9.10 7.60 5.83
C ILE A 92 9.40 7.42 7.32
N TYR A 93 10.41 6.62 7.65
CA TYR A 93 10.83 6.41 9.04
C TYR A 93 11.39 7.68 9.70
N LYS A 94 12.11 8.51 8.92
CA LYS A 94 12.56 9.79 9.44
C LYS A 94 11.39 10.71 9.76
N GLU A 95 10.41 10.83 8.88
CA GLU A 95 9.21 11.61 9.17
C GLU A 95 8.43 11.06 10.37
N LEU A 96 8.31 9.74 10.47
CA LEU A 96 7.67 9.08 11.60
C LEU A 96 8.39 9.37 12.93
N HIS A 97 9.74 9.38 12.91
CA HIS A 97 10.54 9.79 14.07
C HIS A 97 10.28 11.25 14.46
N ASP A 98 10.31 12.15 13.47
CA ASP A 98 10.14 13.59 13.70
C ASP A 98 8.70 13.94 14.14
N ASP A 99 7.69 13.18 13.69
CA ASP A 99 6.27 13.40 13.99
C ASP A 99 5.83 12.78 15.33
N LEU A 100 6.21 11.54 15.61
CA LEU A 100 5.72 10.77 16.75
C LEU A 100 6.80 10.31 17.73
N GLY A 101 8.07 10.60 17.47
CA GLY A 101 9.18 10.16 18.33
C GLY A 101 9.48 8.66 18.25
N CYS A 102 8.96 7.95 17.23
CA CYS A 102 9.30 6.55 17.01
C CYS A 102 10.80 6.39 16.78
N TYR A 103 11.42 5.33 17.30
CA TYR A 103 12.79 5.01 16.89
C TYR A 103 12.81 4.46 15.46
N ILE A 104 13.94 4.65 14.76
CA ILE A 104 14.13 4.12 13.41
C ILE A 104 14.44 2.63 13.51
N PRO A 105 13.60 1.74 12.92
CA PRO A 105 13.81 0.31 13.02
C PRO A 105 14.95 -0.17 12.10
N ASP A 106 15.43 -1.38 12.36
CA ASP A 106 16.51 -2.03 11.59
C ASP A 106 16.01 -2.80 10.35
N ASN A 107 14.72 -2.75 10.04
CA ASN A 107 14.10 -3.48 8.96
C ASN A 107 12.99 -2.67 8.27
N GLY A 108 12.59 -3.10 7.09
CA GLY A 108 11.53 -2.46 6.30
C GLY A 108 10.23 -3.28 6.22
N TYR A 109 9.96 -4.17 7.18
CA TYR A 109 8.83 -5.10 7.13
C TYR A 109 7.59 -4.51 7.81
N LEU A 110 6.67 -3.95 7.01
CA LEU A 110 5.54 -3.15 7.48
C LEU A 110 4.25 -3.95 7.74
N VAL A 111 4.31 -5.27 7.84
CA VAL A 111 3.13 -6.13 8.05
C VAL A 111 2.36 -5.76 9.33
N LYS A 112 3.03 -5.24 10.35
CA LYS A 112 2.37 -4.74 11.58
C LYS A 112 1.35 -3.65 11.26
N TRP A 113 1.66 -2.73 10.33
CA TRP A 113 0.72 -1.69 9.93
C TRP A 113 -0.50 -2.30 9.22
N ALA A 114 -0.25 -3.21 8.27
CA ALA A 114 -1.34 -3.88 7.55
C ALA A 114 -2.31 -4.62 8.49
N LYS A 115 -1.78 -5.33 9.49
CA LYS A 115 -2.58 -6.05 10.50
C LYS A 115 -3.40 -5.13 11.40
N GLN A 116 -3.08 -3.85 11.49
CA GLN A 116 -3.82 -2.85 12.24
C GLN A 116 -4.86 -2.09 11.41
N GLY A 117 -5.01 -2.43 10.14
CA GLY A 117 -5.98 -1.78 9.26
C GLY A 117 -5.39 -0.73 8.31
N VAL A 118 -4.08 -0.74 8.07
CA VAL A 118 -3.45 0.07 7.03
C VAL A 118 -3.44 -0.72 5.72
N LEU A 119 -4.33 -0.40 4.80
CA LEU A 119 -4.33 -0.97 3.45
C LEU A 119 -3.19 -0.36 2.65
N MET A 120 -2.13 -1.12 2.45
CA MET A 120 -0.91 -0.70 1.77
C MET A 120 -0.92 -1.20 0.33
N LEU A 121 -1.63 -0.49 -0.55
CA LEU A 121 -1.99 -0.94 -1.89
C LEU A 121 -1.14 -0.25 -2.97
N ASN A 122 -0.45 -1.01 -3.81
CA ASN A 122 0.07 -0.51 -5.07
C ASN A 122 -1.05 -0.42 -6.12
N ALA A 123 -0.99 0.55 -7.01
CA ALA A 123 -1.93 0.65 -8.13
C ALA A 123 -1.72 -0.47 -9.15
N VAL A 124 -0.47 -0.88 -9.36
CA VAL A 124 -0.06 -2.03 -10.19
C VAL A 124 0.51 -3.09 -9.25
N LEU A 125 0.01 -4.33 -9.31
CA LEU A 125 0.35 -5.35 -8.30
C LEU A 125 1.49 -6.27 -8.70
N THR A 126 1.96 -6.19 -9.96
CA THR A 126 3.07 -7.02 -10.46
C THR A 126 4.03 -6.20 -11.32
N VAL A 127 5.29 -6.65 -11.40
CA VAL A 127 6.33 -5.99 -12.18
C VAL A 127 7.37 -7.02 -12.63
N ARG A 128 7.96 -6.84 -13.83
CA ARG A 128 9.13 -7.64 -14.26
C ARG A 128 10.37 -7.24 -13.48
N ALA A 129 11.24 -8.23 -13.21
CA ALA A 129 12.54 -7.99 -12.60
C ALA A 129 13.30 -6.89 -13.36
N HIS A 130 13.82 -5.92 -12.61
CA HIS A 130 14.63 -4.79 -13.10
C HIS A 130 13.93 -3.85 -14.11
N GLN A 131 12.60 -3.96 -14.29
CA GLN A 131 11.84 -3.18 -15.27
C GLN A 131 10.66 -2.45 -14.59
N ALA A 132 10.95 -1.35 -13.92
CA ALA A 132 9.92 -0.50 -13.31
C ALA A 132 8.80 -0.17 -14.31
N ALA A 133 7.56 -0.13 -13.84
CA ALA A 133 6.35 0.17 -14.63
C ALA A 133 6.06 -0.80 -15.80
N SER A 134 6.72 -1.96 -15.88
CA SER A 134 6.56 -2.91 -17.00
C SER A 134 5.14 -3.48 -17.15
N HIS A 135 4.35 -3.52 -16.07
CA HIS A 135 2.96 -3.99 -16.09
C HIS A 135 1.92 -2.86 -16.00
N GLN A 136 2.37 -1.61 -16.15
CA GLN A 136 1.47 -0.46 -16.17
C GLN A 136 0.53 -0.53 -17.39
N GLY A 137 -0.74 -0.15 -17.22
CA GLY A 137 -1.73 -0.15 -18.30
C GLY A 137 -2.20 -1.55 -18.73
N LYS A 138 -1.93 -2.59 -17.94
CA LYS A 138 -2.34 -3.98 -18.25
C LYS A 138 -3.64 -4.40 -17.55
N GLY A 139 -4.26 -3.51 -16.77
CA GLY A 139 -5.54 -3.75 -16.10
C GLY A 139 -5.48 -3.72 -14.57
N TRP A 140 -4.28 -3.76 -13.96
CA TRP A 140 -4.17 -3.67 -12.51
C TRP A 140 -4.78 -2.39 -11.95
N GLU A 141 -4.57 -1.26 -12.64
CA GLU A 141 -5.08 0.04 -12.20
C GLU A 141 -6.62 0.05 -12.13
N GLN A 142 -7.30 -0.63 -13.07
CA GLN A 142 -8.76 -0.76 -13.05
C GLN A 142 -9.22 -1.56 -11.82
N PHE A 143 -8.52 -2.66 -11.51
CA PHE A 143 -8.81 -3.52 -10.37
C PHE A 143 -8.59 -2.81 -9.03
N THR A 144 -7.45 -2.16 -8.87
CA THR A 144 -7.11 -1.44 -7.64
C THR A 144 -7.94 -0.16 -7.46
N ASP A 145 -8.30 0.51 -8.55
CA ASP A 145 -9.26 1.63 -8.51
C ASP A 145 -10.65 1.18 -8.05
N ALA A 146 -11.10 0.00 -8.44
CA ALA A 146 -12.33 -0.58 -7.91
C ALA A 146 -12.24 -0.82 -6.40
N ALA A 147 -11.11 -1.36 -5.92
CA ALA A 147 -10.88 -1.53 -4.48
C ALA A 147 -10.89 -0.19 -3.72
N ILE A 148 -10.26 0.84 -4.27
CA ILE A 148 -10.25 2.20 -3.67
C ILE A 148 -11.67 2.77 -3.60
N ARG A 149 -12.50 2.60 -4.64
CA ARG A 149 -13.90 3.03 -4.63
C ARG A 149 -14.72 2.30 -3.57
N ILE A 150 -14.51 0.98 -3.44
CA ILE A 150 -15.17 0.17 -2.40
C ILE A 150 -14.81 0.71 -1.00
N VAL A 151 -13.55 1.08 -0.76
CA VAL A 151 -13.14 1.72 0.51
C VAL A 151 -13.82 3.08 0.67
N ASN A 152 -13.88 3.89 -0.39
CA ASN A 152 -14.55 5.20 -0.34
C ASN A 152 -16.05 5.11 -0.02
N GLU A 153 -16.70 4.00 -0.36
CA GLU A 153 -18.13 3.77 -0.08
C GLU A 153 -18.40 3.32 1.36
N GLN A 154 -17.38 3.06 2.17
CA GLN A 154 -17.58 2.61 3.54
C GLN A 154 -18.17 3.70 4.43
N ASP A 155 -19.16 3.34 5.24
CA ASP A 155 -19.88 4.26 6.12
C ASP A 155 -19.17 4.42 7.48
N ARG A 156 -17.86 4.63 7.47
CA ARG A 156 -17.01 4.87 8.64
C ARG A 156 -15.83 5.77 8.28
N PRO A 157 -15.21 6.44 9.29
CA PRO A 157 -14.03 7.28 9.07
C PRO A 157 -12.84 6.45 8.58
N ILE A 158 -12.25 6.85 7.44
CA ILE A 158 -11.02 6.26 6.89
C ILE A 158 -10.10 7.39 6.46
N VAL A 159 -8.78 7.21 6.63
CA VAL A 159 -7.77 8.17 6.21
C VAL A 159 -7.10 7.69 4.93
N PHE A 160 -6.93 8.58 3.96
CA PHE A 160 -6.17 8.30 2.74
C PHE A 160 -4.88 9.12 2.73
N LEU A 161 -3.74 8.44 2.71
CA LEU A 161 -2.42 9.05 2.60
C LEU A 161 -1.96 9.00 1.14
N LEU A 162 -2.01 10.14 0.46
CA LEU A 162 -1.71 10.27 -0.96
C LEU A 162 -0.35 10.97 -1.13
N TRP A 163 0.69 10.18 -1.29
CA TRP A 163 2.06 10.65 -1.40
C TRP A 163 2.54 10.68 -2.85
N GLY A 164 2.80 11.89 -3.34
CA GLY A 164 3.23 12.17 -4.71
C GLY A 164 2.10 12.31 -5.72
N GLY A 165 2.42 12.86 -6.88
CA GLY A 165 1.43 13.20 -7.91
C GLY A 165 0.62 12.01 -8.43
N PHE A 166 1.23 10.84 -8.51
CA PHE A 166 0.54 9.63 -8.95
C PHE A 166 -0.60 9.25 -7.96
N ALA A 167 -0.28 9.13 -6.67
CA ALA A 167 -1.28 8.81 -5.65
C ALA A 167 -2.34 9.92 -5.51
N GLN A 168 -1.94 11.20 -5.63
CA GLN A 168 -2.85 12.34 -5.50
C GLN A 168 -3.91 12.40 -6.62
N LYS A 169 -3.65 11.83 -7.80
CA LYS A 169 -4.66 11.69 -8.86
C LYS A 169 -5.86 10.84 -8.42
N LYS A 170 -5.65 9.91 -7.49
CA LYS A 170 -6.71 9.06 -6.94
C LYS A 170 -7.72 9.85 -6.09
N ALA A 171 -7.35 11.05 -5.62
CA ALA A 171 -8.28 11.93 -4.87
C ALA A 171 -9.56 12.25 -5.63
N ALA A 172 -9.55 12.25 -6.97
CA ALA A 172 -10.74 12.46 -7.79
C ALA A 172 -11.84 11.40 -7.58
N MET A 173 -11.48 10.22 -7.06
CA MET A 173 -12.43 9.14 -6.74
C MET A 173 -12.95 9.21 -5.29
N LEU A 174 -12.37 10.06 -4.44
CA LEU A 174 -12.62 10.11 -3.01
C LEU A 174 -13.55 11.28 -2.69
N ASN A 175 -14.83 10.99 -2.61
CA ASN A 175 -15.89 12.00 -2.41
C ASN A 175 -16.72 11.79 -1.15
N ASN A 176 -16.40 10.78 -0.34
CA ASN A 176 -17.12 10.54 0.92
C ASN A 176 -16.65 11.52 2.01
N PRO A 177 -17.54 12.36 2.53
CA PRO A 177 -17.18 13.40 3.51
C PRO A 177 -16.77 12.86 4.89
N LYS A 178 -16.99 11.57 5.15
CA LYS A 178 -16.53 10.91 6.38
C LYS A 178 -15.03 10.62 6.40
N HIS A 179 -14.37 10.68 5.25
CA HIS A 179 -12.96 10.35 5.12
C HIS A 179 -12.08 11.58 5.23
N LEU A 180 -10.86 11.38 5.73
CA LEU A 180 -9.78 12.36 5.70
C LEU A 180 -8.81 12.04 4.57
N ILE A 181 -8.54 13.04 3.71
CA ILE A 181 -7.57 12.90 2.62
C ILE A 181 -6.38 13.80 2.91
N LEU A 182 -5.21 13.19 3.14
CA LEU A 182 -3.96 13.88 3.38
C LEU A 182 -3.04 13.73 2.17
N LYS A 183 -2.53 14.87 1.68
CA LYS A 183 -1.66 14.93 0.50
C LYS A 183 -0.28 15.47 0.88
N ALA A 184 0.79 14.82 0.39
CA ALA A 184 2.17 15.29 0.51
C ALA A 184 2.96 14.93 -0.75
N PRO A 185 4.11 15.55 -1.01
CA PRO A 185 5.06 15.06 -1.99
C PRO A 185 5.45 13.60 -1.72
N HIS A 186 6.00 12.91 -2.74
CA HIS A 186 6.45 11.53 -2.57
C HIS A 186 7.68 11.46 -1.64
N PRO A 187 7.79 10.43 -0.78
CA PRO A 187 8.92 10.28 0.15
C PRO A 187 10.26 9.93 -0.51
N SER A 188 10.33 9.83 -1.84
CA SER A 188 11.59 9.56 -2.53
C SER A 188 12.62 10.68 -2.27
N PRO A 189 13.93 10.36 -2.32
CA PRO A 189 14.99 11.38 -2.18
C PRO A 189 14.85 12.56 -3.17
N LEU A 190 14.20 12.36 -4.32
CA LEU A 190 14.00 13.38 -5.35
C LEU A 190 12.96 14.44 -4.98
N SER A 191 12.08 14.16 -4.02
CA SER A 191 10.93 15.02 -3.71
C SER A 191 10.66 15.24 -2.23
N VAL A 192 11.29 14.49 -1.34
CA VAL A 192 11.02 14.50 0.10
C VAL A 192 11.13 15.89 0.74
N TYR A 193 12.11 16.70 0.32
CA TYR A 193 12.31 18.06 0.81
C TYR A 193 11.30 19.09 0.30
N ARG A 194 10.40 18.69 -0.61
CA ARG A 194 9.35 19.57 -1.14
C ARG A 194 8.10 19.63 -0.24
N GLY A 195 8.17 19.04 0.97
CA GLY A 195 7.09 19.07 1.97
C GLY A 195 6.57 17.71 2.41
N PHE A 196 7.30 16.62 2.15
CA PHE A 196 7.02 15.34 2.82
C PHE A 196 7.48 15.40 4.28
N TYR A 197 8.71 15.83 4.53
CA TYR A 197 9.16 16.10 5.88
C TYR A 197 8.33 17.24 6.50
N GLY A 198 7.81 16.99 7.71
CA GLY A 198 6.94 17.88 8.43
C GLY A 198 5.46 17.81 8.00
N CYS A 199 5.05 16.88 7.13
CA CYS A 199 3.64 16.70 6.74
C CYS A 199 2.78 16.20 7.91
N LYS A 200 3.37 15.51 8.89
CA LYS A 200 2.71 15.01 10.11
C LYS A 200 1.50 14.12 9.82
N HIS A 201 1.61 13.30 8.79
CA HIS A 201 0.49 12.46 8.37
C HIS A 201 0.18 11.36 9.39
N PHE A 202 1.16 10.90 10.16
CA PHE A 202 0.97 9.82 11.14
C PHE A 202 0.20 10.32 12.38
N SER A 203 0.60 11.45 12.95
CA SER A 203 -0.13 12.07 14.07
C SER A 203 -1.53 12.51 13.64
N LYS A 204 -1.67 13.18 12.49
CA LYS A 204 -2.96 13.59 11.95
C LYS A 204 -3.91 12.41 11.69
N THR A 205 -3.39 11.27 11.24
CA THR A 205 -4.17 10.04 11.08
C THR A 205 -4.73 9.59 12.42
N ASN A 206 -3.88 9.49 13.45
CA ASN A 206 -4.29 9.04 14.76
C ASN A 206 -5.25 10.02 15.45
N GLU A 207 -5.00 11.32 15.34
CA GLU A 207 -5.90 12.37 15.84
C GLU A 207 -7.30 12.24 15.21
N PHE A 208 -7.37 12.04 13.88
CA PHE A 208 -8.63 11.87 13.19
C PHE A 208 -9.36 10.58 13.60
N LEU A 209 -8.64 9.46 13.70
CA LEU A 209 -9.22 8.18 14.14
C LEU A 209 -9.79 8.29 15.54
N ILE A 210 -9.02 8.82 16.50
CA ILE A 210 -9.44 9.01 17.90
C ILE A 210 -10.66 9.94 17.97
N ALA A 211 -10.65 11.07 17.26
CA ALA A 211 -11.76 12.03 17.23
C ALA A 211 -13.07 11.40 16.69
N ASN A 212 -12.97 10.32 15.91
CA ASN A 212 -14.11 9.60 15.36
C ASN A 212 -14.38 8.26 16.07
N GLY A 213 -13.80 8.04 17.26
CA GLY A 213 -14.07 6.87 18.09
C GLY A 213 -13.41 5.58 17.60
N ALA A 214 -12.41 5.67 16.72
CA ALA A 214 -11.63 4.53 16.25
C ALA A 214 -10.28 4.43 17.01
N GLU A 215 -9.77 3.22 17.14
CA GLU A 215 -8.47 2.98 17.73
C GLU A 215 -7.35 3.56 16.85
N PRO A 216 -6.36 4.26 17.44
CA PRO A 216 -5.20 4.76 16.70
C PRO A 216 -4.36 3.60 16.16
N ILE A 217 -3.47 3.93 15.23
CA ILE A 217 -2.48 3.00 14.68
C ILE A 217 -1.19 3.15 15.50
N ASP A 218 -0.65 2.04 15.98
CA ASP A 218 0.72 1.97 16.48
C ASP A 218 1.68 1.91 15.29
N TRP A 219 2.28 3.05 14.97
CA TRP A 219 3.18 3.20 13.83
C TRP A 219 4.58 2.66 14.07
N GLN A 220 4.98 2.36 15.33
CA GLN A 220 6.31 1.82 15.61
C GLN A 220 6.46 0.43 14.99
N ILE A 221 7.49 0.25 14.18
CA ILE A 221 7.97 -1.06 13.74
C ILE A 221 9.09 -1.48 14.69
N GLU A 222 9.00 -2.67 15.22
CA GLU A 222 10.00 -3.23 16.13
C GLU A 222 11.25 -3.69 15.34
N ASN A 223 12.39 -3.65 16.01
CA ASN A 223 13.60 -4.28 15.49
C ASN A 223 13.40 -5.78 15.39
N ILE A 224 13.88 -6.36 14.30
CA ILE A 224 13.93 -7.82 14.16
C ILE A 224 15.27 -8.24 14.75
N SER A 225 15.25 -8.90 15.92
CA SER A 225 16.44 -9.51 16.49
C SER A 225 17.07 -10.43 15.46
N LYS A 226 18.16 -10.02 14.85
CA LYS A 226 19.00 -10.93 14.06
C LYS A 226 19.47 -11.96 15.07
N GLY A 227 18.99 -13.19 14.99
CA GLY A 227 19.50 -14.30 15.80
C GLY A 227 21.02 -14.31 15.67
N ILE A 228 21.70 -14.22 16.83
CA ILE A 228 23.14 -14.39 16.96
C ILE A 228 23.49 -15.83 16.67
#